data_0b706057ac8c57e74aa4b56e7df08629
#
_entry.id   0b706057ac8c57e74aa4b56e7df08629
#
_cell.length_a   1.000
_cell.length_b   1.000
_cell.length_c   1.000
_cell.angle_alpha   90.00
_cell.angle_beta   90.00
_cell.angle_gamma   90.00
#
_symmetry.space_group_name_H-M   'P 1'
#
loop_
_entity.id
_entity.type
_entity.pdbx_description
1 polymer ?
#
loop_
_entity_poly.entity_id
_entity_poly.type
_entity_poly.pdbx_seq_one_letter_code
_entity_poly.pdbx_strand_id
1 'polypeptide(L)'
;MCFPDGALAPRSPRAGTAGPDRALTLTAADGAVLMAHEARSASPAQVGVVVMPDVRGLHAYYRELAVRMAEVGWDAVAIDYFARTADTDDRSEGFDFMSHVQQGTPEGMALDVQAGVAHLRELGVERVFTLGFCMGGGFSWRQSAD
;
A
#
# COMPACT_ATOMS: atom_id res chain seq x y z
N MET A 1 2.97 -15.05 -7.17
CA MET A 1 1.81 -14.87 -8.06
C MET A 1 1.45 -13.39 -8.04
N CYS A 2 1.42 -12.76 -9.19
CA CYS A 2 1.04 -11.37 -9.36
C CYS A 2 -0.35 -11.29 -9.96
N PHE A 3 -1.10 -10.25 -9.66
CA PHE A 3 -2.42 -10.03 -10.23
C PHE A 3 -2.28 -9.34 -11.59
N PRO A 4 -2.95 -9.84 -12.67
CA PRO A 4 -2.90 -9.18 -13.97
C PRO A 4 -3.66 -7.84 -13.94
N ASP A 5 -3.40 -6.97 -14.93
CA ASP A 5 -4.21 -5.79 -15.15
C ASP A 5 -5.67 -6.20 -15.38
N GLY A 6 -6.59 -5.49 -14.78
CA GLY A 6 -8.01 -5.86 -14.82
C GLY A 6 -8.45 -6.92 -13.81
N ALA A 7 -7.54 -7.50 -13.01
CA ALA A 7 -7.95 -8.27 -11.85
C ALA A 7 -8.67 -7.37 -10.84
N LEU A 8 -9.76 -7.87 -10.28
CA LEU A 8 -10.55 -7.16 -9.29
C LEU A 8 -10.25 -7.69 -7.89
N ALA A 9 -10.07 -6.78 -6.94
CA ALA A 9 -9.93 -7.15 -5.55
C ALA A 9 -11.25 -7.73 -5.00
N PRO A 10 -11.19 -8.83 -4.21
CA PRO A 10 -12.39 -9.50 -3.74
C PRO A 10 -13.19 -8.60 -2.79
N ARG A 11 -14.50 -8.54 -3.00
CA ARG A 11 -15.41 -7.82 -2.13
C ARG A 11 -15.86 -8.71 -0.98
N SER A 12 -15.75 -8.19 0.25
CA SER A 12 -16.28 -8.89 1.42
C SER A 12 -17.81 -8.99 1.35
N PRO A 13 -18.42 -10.13 1.76
CA PRO A 13 -19.87 -10.21 1.92
C PRO A 13 -20.40 -9.29 3.02
N ARG A 14 -19.52 -8.75 3.87
CA ARG A 14 -19.84 -7.76 4.91
C ARG A 14 -19.46 -6.33 4.51
N ALA A 15 -19.11 -6.11 3.22
CA ALA A 15 -18.73 -4.79 2.73
C ALA A 15 -19.89 -3.81 2.87
N GLY A 16 -19.60 -2.67 3.49
CA GLY A 16 -20.45 -1.49 3.51
C GLY A 16 -20.05 -0.51 2.40
N THR A 17 -20.22 0.77 2.67
CA THR A 17 -19.77 1.85 1.80
C THR A 17 -18.40 2.34 2.26
N ALA A 18 -17.44 2.47 1.36
CA ALA A 18 -16.20 3.18 1.63
C ALA A 18 -16.47 4.69 1.75
N GLY A 19 -15.60 5.38 2.48
CA GLY A 19 -15.48 6.82 2.41
C GLY A 19 -14.67 7.25 1.17
N PRO A 20 -14.05 8.45 1.20
CA PRO A 20 -13.23 8.92 0.09
C PRO A 20 -11.97 8.08 -0.09
N ASP A 21 -11.52 7.96 -1.34
CA ASP A 21 -10.22 7.42 -1.69
C ASP A 21 -9.48 8.39 -2.62
N ARG A 22 -8.14 8.36 -2.57
CA ARG A 22 -7.30 9.24 -3.38
C ARG A 22 -5.88 8.74 -3.53
N ALA A 23 -5.25 9.13 -4.64
CA ALA A 23 -3.80 9.09 -4.77
C ALA A 23 -3.17 10.22 -3.94
N LEU A 24 -2.03 9.94 -3.32
CA LEU A 24 -1.24 10.90 -2.56
C LEU A 24 0.25 10.52 -2.61
N THR A 25 1.08 11.41 -2.12
CA THR A 25 2.50 11.12 -1.86
C THR A 25 2.77 11.13 -0.36
N LEU A 26 3.64 10.23 0.08
CA LEU A 26 4.17 10.19 1.44
C LEU A 26 5.66 10.50 1.41
N THR A 27 6.20 10.98 2.51
CA THR A 27 7.64 11.23 2.65
C THR A 27 8.18 10.31 3.74
N ALA A 28 9.13 9.46 3.38
CA ALA A 28 9.83 8.61 4.31
C ALA A 28 10.84 9.39 5.15
N ALA A 29 11.30 8.83 6.27
CA ALA A 29 12.18 9.51 7.22
C ALA A 29 13.55 9.90 6.62
N ASP A 30 13.99 9.24 5.56
CA ASP A 30 15.20 9.57 4.80
C ASP A 30 14.98 10.63 3.70
N GLY A 31 13.77 11.19 3.62
CA GLY A 31 13.38 12.21 2.65
C GLY A 31 12.92 11.65 1.29
N ALA A 32 12.91 10.34 1.10
CA ALA A 32 12.36 9.75 -0.13
C ALA A 32 10.85 9.99 -0.22
N VAL A 33 10.40 10.37 -1.42
CA VAL A 33 8.97 10.59 -1.69
C VAL A 33 8.43 9.34 -2.39
N LEU A 34 7.38 8.76 -1.84
CA LEU A 34 6.72 7.60 -2.41
C LEU A 34 5.27 7.89 -2.77
N MET A 35 4.80 7.27 -3.84
CA MET A 35 3.39 7.28 -4.21
C MET A 35 2.62 6.33 -3.31
N ALA A 36 1.38 6.71 -3.02
CA ALA A 36 0.45 5.90 -2.26
C ALA A 36 -0.98 6.10 -2.73
N HIS A 37 -1.85 5.20 -2.32
CA HIS A 37 -3.29 5.32 -2.48
C HIS A 37 -3.97 5.11 -1.15
N GLU A 38 -4.63 6.14 -0.66
CA GLU A 38 -5.42 6.12 0.58
C GLU A 38 -6.86 5.76 0.27
N ALA A 39 -7.46 4.93 1.08
CA ALA A 39 -8.91 4.74 1.11
C ALA A 39 -9.40 4.80 2.57
N ARG A 40 -10.40 5.65 2.82
CA ARG A 40 -10.95 5.89 4.15
C ARG A 40 -12.22 5.10 4.36
N SER A 41 -12.40 4.60 5.56
CA SER A 41 -13.70 4.12 6.03
C SER A 41 -14.73 5.26 6.03
N ALA A 42 -16.00 4.92 5.82
CA ALA A 42 -17.12 5.90 5.90
C ALA A 42 -17.31 6.48 7.31
N SER A 43 -16.78 5.83 8.33
CA SER A 43 -16.80 6.28 9.72
C SER A 43 -15.36 6.23 10.29
N PRO A 44 -15.05 6.97 11.37
CA PRO A 44 -13.73 6.93 11.98
C PRO A 44 -13.28 5.50 12.27
N ALA A 45 -12.14 5.08 11.71
CA ALA A 45 -11.60 3.74 11.85
C ALA A 45 -10.63 3.66 13.03
N GLN A 46 -10.73 2.60 13.84
CA GLN A 46 -9.72 2.28 14.86
C GLN A 46 -8.57 1.42 14.30
N VAL A 47 -8.82 0.77 13.17
CA VAL A 47 -7.88 -0.15 12.51
C VAL A 47 -7.46 0.45 11.18
N GLY A 48 -6.18 0.39 10.89
CA GLY A 48 -5.61 0.75 9.60
C GLY A 48 -4.73 -0.35 9.04
N VAL A 49 -4.58 -0.35 7.72
CA VAL A 49 -3.79 -1.34 7.00
C VAL A 49 -2.85 -0.64 6.02
N VAL A 50 -1.56 -0.90 6.15
CA VAL A 50 -0.58 -0.61 5.10
C VAL A 50 -0.55 -1.79 4.14
N VAL A 51 -1.01 -1.59 2.92
CA VAL A 51 -1.02 -2.60 1.86
C VAL A 51 0.29 -2.53 1.09
N MET A 52 1.00 -3.65 1.06
CA MET A 52 2.29 -3.80 0.38
C MET A 52 2.09 -4.65 -0.87
N PRO A 53 2.18 -4.05 -2.05
CA PRO A 53 1.95 -4.71 -3.33
C PRO A 53 2.89 -5.88 -3.61
N ASP A 54 2.58 -6.64 -4.65
CA ASP A 54 3.49 -7.62 -5.23
C ASP A 54 4.65 -6.95 -5.98
N VAL A 55 5.44 -7.74 -6.66
CA VAL A 55 6.64 -7.30 -7.41
C VAL A 55 6.34 -6.27 -8.52
N ARG A 56 5.10 -6.05 -8.87
CA ARG A 56 4.71 -5.03 -9.88
C ARG A 56 4.46 -3.64 -9.28
N GLY A 57 4.45 -3.49 -7.94
CA GLY A 57 4.21 -2.22 -7.29
C GLY A 57 2.73 -1.82 -7.21
N LEU A 58 2.46 -0.53 -7.03
CA LEU A 58 1.12 0.01 -6.77
C LEU A 58 0.29 0.12 -8.07
N HIS A 59 -0.10 -1.02 -8.66
CA HIS A 59 -1.02 -1.04 -9.79
C HIS A 59 -2.50 -1.07 -9.35
N ALA A 60 -3.42 -1.05 -10.33
CA ALA A 60 -4.87 -0.86 -10.09
C ALA A 60 -5.48 -1.81 -9.05
N TYR A 61 -5.06 -3.09 -9.04
CA TYR A 61 -5.57 -4.07 -8.08
C TYR A 61 -5.37 -3.64 -6.61
N TYR A 62 -4.19 -3.09 -6.27
CA TYR A 62 -3.88 -2.71 -4.88
C TYR A 62 -4.54 -1.41 -4.46
N ARG A 63 -4.78 -0.50 -5.41
CA ARG A 63 -5.60 0.70 -5.18
C ARG A 63 -7.04 0.28 -4.86
N GLU A 64 -7.60 -0.63 -5.65
CA GLU A 64 -8.93 -1.19 -5.39
C GLU A 64 -8.98 -1.98 -4.07
N LEU A 65 -7.94 -2.77 -3.75
CA LEU A 65 -7.88 -3.50 -2.49
C LEU A 65 -7.94 -2.57 -1.27
N ALA A 66 -7.27 -1.40 -1.33
CA ALA A 66 -7.39 -0.40 -0.27
C ALA A 66 -8.86 0.05 -0.10
N VAL A 67 -9.58 0.26 -1.19
CA VAL A 67 -11.03 0.58 -1.14
C VAL A 67 -11.82 -0.57 -0.51
N ARG A 68 -11.48 -1.84 -0.83
CA ARG A 68 -12.13 -3.01 -0.20
C ARG A 68 -11.89 -3.08 1.32
N MET A 69 -10.73 -2.64 1.80
CA MET A 69 -10.48 -2.52 3.24
C MET A 69 -11.34 -1.40 3.86
N ALA A 70 -11.48 -0.28 3.16
CA ALA A 70 -12.35 0.82 3.61
C ALA A 70 -13.83 0.40 3.69
N GLU A 71 -14.31 -0.42 2.76
CA GLU A 71 -15.67 -0.98 2.76
C GLU A 71 -15.97 -1.85 4.00
N VAL A 72 -14.96 -2.42 4.64
CA VAL A 72 -15.13 -3.22 5.87
C VAL A 72 -14.82 -2.44 7.15
N GLY A 73 -14.61 -1.13 7.03
CA GLY A 73 -14.46 -0.24 8.18
C GLY A 73 -13.01 0.00 8.63
N TRP A 74 -12.03 -0.27 7.78
CA TRP A 74 -10.62 -0.03 8.06
C TRP A 74 -10.08 1.08 7.14
N ASP A 75 -9.30 2.00 7.68
CA ASP A 75 -8.55 2.92 6.84
C ASP A 75 -7.36 2.16 6.20
N ALA A 76 -7.10 2.39 4.93
CA ALA A 76 -6.04 1.69 4.23
C ALA A 76 -5.15 2.65 3.44
N VAL A 77 -3.86 2.35 3.39
CA VAL A 77 -2.92 3.01 2.51
C VAL A 77 -2.09 1.95 1.77
N ALA A 78 -2.23 1.90 0.46
CA ALA A 78 -1.39 1.06 -0.39
C ALA A 78 -0.19 1.90 -0.85
N ILE A 79 1.03 1.42 -0.57
CA ILE A 79 2.28 2.14 -0.85
C ILE A 79 2.95 1.62 -2.12
N ASP A 80 3.75 2.48 -2.77
CA ASP A 80 4.59 2.11 -3.91
C ASP A 80 6.07 2.31 -3.57
N TYR A 81 6.78 1.23 -3.33
CA TYR A 81 8.21 1.26 -3.01
C TYR A 81 9.12 1.44 -4.22
N PHE A 82 8.61 1.47 -5.45
CA PHE A 82 9.39 1.75 -6.65
C PHE A 82 9.53 3.25 -6.94
N ALA A 83 8.82 4.11 -6.25
CA ALA A 83 9.00 5.55 -6.36
C ALA A 83 10.43 6.02 -5.99
N ARG A 84 11.19 5.19 -5.26
CA ARG A 84 12.62 5.45 -4.96
C ARG A 84 13.54 5.31 -6.17
N THR A 85 13.13 4.58 -7.19
CA THR A 85 13.99 4.19 -8.31
C THR A 85 13.37 4.46 -9.67
N ALA A 86 12.05 4.56 -9.75
CA ALA A 86 11.31 4.85 -10.98
C ALA A 86 10.94 6.33 -11.05
N ASP A 87 11.06 6.90 -12.24
CA ASP A 87 10.69 8.28 -12.58
C ASP A 87 9.26 8.40 -13.16
N THR A 88 8.53 7.30 -13.20
CA THR A 88 7.13 7.23 -13.65
C THR A 88 6.25 6.60 -12.57
N ASP A 89 4.97 6.96 -12.56
CA ASP A 89 3.94 6.38 -11.72
C ASP A 89 3.13 5.26 -12.38
N ASP A 90 3.42 4.95 -13.64
CA ASP A 90 2.83 3.83 -14.35
C ASP A 90 3.35 2.50 -13.80
N ARG A 91 2.43 1.63 -13.35
CA ARG A 91 2.67 0.26 -12.86
C ARG A 91 1.83 -0.75 -13.65
N SER A 92 1.52 -0.43 -14.91
CA SER A 92 0.87 -1.36 -15.84
C SER A 92 1.74 -2.57 -16.18
N GLU A 93 1.22 -3.52 -16.93
CA GLU A 93 1.97 -4.72 -17.34
C GLU A 93 3.25 -4.43 -18.14
N GLY A 94 3.36 -3.26 -18.75
CA GLY A 94 4.56 -2.82 -19.46
C GLY A 94 5.67 -2.27 -18.58
N PHE A 95 5.47 -2.08 -17.29
CA PHE A 95 6.47 -1.55 -16.38
C PHE A 95 7.60 -2.57 -16.13
N ASP A 96 8.86 -2.16 -16.38
CA ASP A 96 10.04 -3.00 -16.10
C ASP A 96 10.37 -3.02 -14.60
N PHE A 97 9.53 -3.72 -13.84
CA PHE A 97 9.67 -3.81 -12.40
C PHE A 97 10.97 -4.49 -11.94
N MET A 98 11.53 -5.40 -12.76
CA MET A 98 12.66 -6.23 -12.31
C MET A 98 13.93 -5.41 -12.08
N SER A 99 14.18 -4.41 -12.91
CA SER A 99 15.32 -3.50 -12.73
C SER A 99 15.20 -2.70 -11.42
N HIS A 100 13.99 -2.34 -11.01
CA HIS A 100 13.71 -1.63 -9.78
C HIS A 100 13.74 -2.54 -8.54
N VAL A 101 13.29 -3.78 -8.66
CA VAL A 101 13.44 -4.80 -7.60
C VAL A 101 14.89 -4.98 -7.18
N GLN A 102 15.82 -5.02 -8.16
CA GLN A 102 17.24 -5.19 -7.90
C GLN A 102 17.89 -3.99 -7.19
N GLN A 103 17.30 -2.81 -7.30
CA GLN A 103 17.76 -1.58 -6.66
C GLN A 103 17.13 -1.36 -5.27
N GLY A 104 16.02 -2.04 -4.98
CA GLY A 104 15.32 -1.91 -3.71
C GLY A 104 16.12 -2.48 -2.54
N THR A 105 16.11 -1.82 -1.41
CA THR A 105 16.77 -2.28 -0.17
C THR A 105 15.72 -2.58 0.91
N PRO A 106 15.96 -3.58 1.77
CA PRO A 106 15.06 -3.86 2.90
C PRO A 106 14.86 -2.65 3.82
N GLU A 107 15.91 -1.87 4.04
CA GLU A 107 15.91 -0.68 4.87
C GLU A 107 15.04 0.43 4.26
N GLY A 108 15.18 0.69 2.96
CA GLY A 108 14.33 1.66 2.25
C GLY A 108 12.86 1.27 2.29
N MET A 109 12.57 -0.01 2.11
CA MET A 109 11.18 -0.51 2.18
C MET A 109 10.60 -0.43 3.59
N ALA A 110 11.41 -0.64 4.63
CA ALA A 110 10.96 -0.44 6.01
C ALA A 110 10.60 1.03 6.27
N LEU A 111 11.39 1.97 5.77
CA LEU A 111 11.09 3.41 5.86
C LEU A 111 9.80 3.78 5.12
N ASP A 112 9.53 3.17 3.97
CA ASP A 112 8.30 3.38 3.22
C ASP A 112 7.07 2.87 3.98
N VAL A 113 7.19 1.69 4.60
CA VAL A 113 6.11 1.16 5.46
C VAL A 113 5.87 2.07 6.65
N GLN A 114 6.94 2.55 7.31
CA GLN A 114 6.82 3.47 8.43
C GLN A 114 6.15 4.78 8.03
N ALA A 115 6.39 5.31 6.82
CA ALA A 115 5.67 6.47 6.30
C ALA A 115 4.17 6.20 6.16
N GLY A 116 3.79 5.03 5.67
CA GLY A 116 2.39 4.60 5.62
C GLY A 116 1.75 4.46 7.00
N VAL A 117 2.49 3.89 7.96
CA VAL A 117 2.04 3.77 9.37
C VAL A 117 1.84 5.15 9.99
N ALA A 118 2.81 6.06 9.82
CA ALA A 118 2.73 7.42 10.34
C ALA A 118 1.51 8.15 9.79
N HIS A 119 1.28 8.06 8.49
CA HIS A 119 0.11 8.64 7.83
C HIS A 119 -1.21 8.12 8.44
N LEU A 120 -1.37 6.81 8.62
CA LEU A 120 -2.57 6.25 9.26
C LEU A 120 -2.73 6.72 10.72
N ARG A 121 -1.62 6.87 11.46
CA ARG A 121 -1.63 7.42 12.83
C ARG A 121 -2.11 8.88 12.87
N GLU A 122 -1.67 9.72 11.92
CA GLU A 122 -2.12 11.11 11.78
C GLU A 122 -3.63 11.19 11.51
N LEU A 123 -4.21 10.18 10.87
CA LEU A 123 -5.65 10.04 10.65
C LEU A 123 -6.43 9.58 11.90
N GLY A 124 -5.74 9.30 13.00
CA GLY A 124 -6.34 8.87 14.26
C GLY A 124 -6.50 7.36 14.42
N VAL A 125 -5.89 6.57 13.53
CA VAL A 125 -5.94 5.10 13.63
C VAL A 125 -5.12 4.62 14.82
N GLU A 126 -5.71 3.78 15.68
CA GLU A 126 -5.07 3.28 16.89
C GLU A 126 -4.24 2.00 16.66
N ARG A 127 -4.68 1.13 15.77
CA ARG A 127 -4.02 -0.15 15.47
C ARG A 127 -3.73 -0.25 13.99
N VAL A 128 -2.46 -0.41 13.64
CA VAL A 128 -2.02 -0.52 12.25
C VAL A 128 -1.46 -1.92 12.02
N PHE A 129 -1.91 -2.53 10.93
CA PHE A 129 -1.42 -3.81 10.44
C PHE A 129 -0.77 -3.62 9.07
N THR A 130 0.12 -4.53 8.70
CA THR A 130 0.63 -4.64 7.34
C THR A 130 -0.01 -5.84 6.65
N LEU A 131 -0.33 -5.70 5.37
CA LEU A 131 -0.84 -6.76 4.51
C LEU A 131 -0.02 -6.76 3.23
N GLY A 132 0.70 -7.84 2.97
CA GLY A 132 1.60 -7.93 1.83
C GLY A 132 1.32 -9.13 0.93
N PHE A 133 1.64 -8.95 -0.35
CA PHE A 133 1.46 -9.97 -1.39
C PHE A 133 2.77 -10.26 -2.09
N CYS A 134 3.11 -11.54 -2.30
CA CYS A 134 4.33 -11.98 -2.96
C CYS A 134 5.57 -11.34 -2.30
N MET A 135 6.29 -10.49 -3.03
CA MET A 135 7.41 -9.71 -2.49
C MET A 135 7.01 -8.86 -1.29
N GLY A 136 5.89 -8.13 -1.38
CA GLY A 136 5.33 -7.35 -0.29
C GLY A 136 4.95 -8.19 0.93
N GLY A 137 4.57 -9.47 0.74
CA GLY A 137 4.34 -10.42 1.83
C GLY A 137 5.61 -10.69 2.64
N GLY A 138 6.75 -10.85 1.97
CA GLY A 138 8.05 -10.98 2.62
C GLY A 138 8.45 -9.75 3.41
N PHE A 139 8.15 -8.56 2.89
CA PHE A 139 8.41 -7.30 3.60
C PHE A 139 7.44 -7.06 4.76
N SER A 140 6.16 -7.40 4.59
CA SER A 140 5.18 -7.36 5.68
C SER A 140 5.61 -8.25 6.85
N TRP A 141 6.10 -9.45 6.57
CA TRP A 141 6.62 -10.35 7.59
C TRP A 141 7.81 -9.73 8.37
N ARG A 142 8.70 -9.03 7.68
CA ARG A 142 9.86 -8.38 8.31
C ARG A 142 9.46 -7.27 9.28
N GLN A 143 8.33 -6.58 9.07
CA GLN A 143 7.84 -5.53 9.97
C GLN A 143 7.38 -6.08 11.33
N SER A 144 7.16 -7.38 11.46
CA SER A 144 6.75 -8.01 12.73
C SER A 144 7.92 -8.28 13.68
N ALA A 145 9.15 -8.01 13.27
CA ALA A 145 10.36 -8.27 14.06
C ALA A 145 10.81 -7.07 14.92
N ASP A 146 10.14 -5.91 14.82
CA ASP A 146 10.48 -4.64 15.50
C ASP A 146 9.45 -4.30 16.59
#